data_bc044a15e806f29669aaff450cd8701d
#
_entry.id   bc044a15e806f29669aaff450cd8701d
#
_cell.length_a   1.000
_cell.length_b   1.000
_cell.length_c   1.000
_cell.angle_alpha   90.00
_cell.angle_beta   90.00
_cell.angle_gamma   90.00
#
_symmetry.space_group_name_H-M   'P 1'
#
loop_
_entity.id
_entity.type
_entity.pdbx_description
1 polymer ?
#
loop_
_entity_poly.entity_id
_entity_poly.type
_entity_poly.pdbx_seq_one_letter_code
_entity_poly.pdbx_strand_id
1 'polypeptide(L)'
;MANTRSAQKRIKQNEKRRLRNRAIRSTVRSSIRVAREALAGKGGESAAAVREAIRVIDRAVTQGVIHRNTAARRKSALARKLNAPA
;
A
#
# COMPACT_ATOMS: atom_id res chain seq x y z
N MET A 1 25.33 -28.47 -1.30
CA MET A 1 25.44 -27.68 -0.09
C MET A 1 25.03 -26.25 -0.31
N ALA A 2 24.20 -25.72 0.57
CA ALA A 2 23.63 -24.40 0.42
C ALA A 2 24.63 -23.25 0.67
N ASN A 3 25.90 -23.54 0.88
CA ASN A 3 26.91 -22.54 1.25
C ASN A 3 27.74 -22.04 0.08
N THR A 4 27.17 -22.07 -1.13
CA THR A 4 27.82 -21.45 -2.28
C THR A 4 27.61 -19.94 -2.22
N ARG A 5 28.50 -19.17 -2.87
CA ARG A 5 28.37 -17.73 -2.98
C ARG A 5 27.01 -17.33 -3.58
N SER A 6 26.55 -18.11 -4.57
CA SER A 6 25.26 -17.86 -5.21
C SER A 6 24.10 -18.01 -4.23
N ALA A 7 24.12 -19.03 -3.37
CA ALA A 7 23.10 -19.25 -2.37
C ALA A 7 23.10 -18.14 -1.32
N GLN A 8 24.28 -17.74 -0.85
CA GLN A 8 24.42 -16.65 0.11
C GLN A 8 23.93 -15.32 -0.45
N LYS A 9 24.26 -15.03 -1.70
CA LYS A 9 23.79 -13.82 -2.38
C LYS A 9 22.26 -13.82 -2.50
N ARG A 10 21.67 -14.96 -2.84
CA ARG A 10 20.22 -15.10 -2.96
C ARG A 10 19.52 -14.87 -1.62
N ILE A 11 20.08 -15.42 -0.54
CA ILE A 11 19.53 -15.22 0.81
C ILE A 11 19.53 -13.73 1.18
N LYS A 12 20.62 -13.03 0.93
CA LYS A 12 20.72 -11.60 1.21
C LYS A 12 19.73 -10.79 0.37
N GLN A 13 19.59 -11.12 -0.91
CA GLN A 13 18.62 -10.44 -1.79
C GLN A 13 17.19 -10.66 -1.34
N ASN A 14 16.85 -11.88 -0.94
CA ASN A 14 15.51 -12.21 -0.46
C ASN A 14 15.18 -11.47 0.83
N GLU A 15 16.16 -11.34 1.71
CA GLU A 15 15.98 -10.61 2.95
C GLU A 15 15.75 -9.12 2.71
N LYS A 16 16.52 -8.50 1.81
CA LYS A 16 16.33 -7.11 1.42
C LYS A 16 14.93 -6.88 0.84
N ARG A 17 14.49 -7.79 -0.04
CA ARG A 17 13.16 -7.70 -0.65
C ARG A 17 12.07 -7.81 0.40
N ARG A 18 12.22 -8.72 1.35
CA ARG A 18 11.25 -8.90 2.43
C ARG A 18 11.11 -7.65 3.28
N LEU A 19 12.24 -7.03 3.65
CA LEU A 19 12.25 -5.79 4.42
C LEU A 19 11.62 -4.64 3.65
N ARG A 20 11.97 -4.51 2.37
CA ARG A 20 11.39 -3.48 1.50
C ARG A 20 9.88 -3.67 1.36
N ASN A 21 9.43 -4.90 1.11
CA ASN A 21 8.01 -5.19 0.93
C ASN A 21 7.23 -4.91 2.22
N ARG A 22 7.80 -5.24 3.36
CA ARG A 22 7.20 -4.95 4.66
C ARG A 22 7.04 -3.44 4.87
N ALA A 23 8.06 -2.66 4.52
CA ALA A 23 8.01 -1.19 4.62
C ALA A 23 6.94 -0.62 3.70
N ILE A 24 6.84 -1.12 2.46
CA ILE A 24 5.82 -0.67 1.50
C ILE A 24 4.41 -0.99 2.01
N ARG A 25 4.19 -2.19 2.53
CA ARG A 25 2.89 -2.57 3.10
C ARG A 25 2.51 -1.70 4.29
N SER A 26 3.48 -1.36 5.12
CA SER A 26 3.27 -0.46 6.26
C SER A 26 2.84 0.93 5.78
N THR A 27 3.50 1.46 4.75
CA THR A 27 3.16 2.75 4.15
C THR A 27 1.73 2.72 3.59
N VAL A 28 1.34 1.65 2.91
CA VAL A 28 -0.01 1.49 2.37
C VAL A 28 -1.04 1.50 3.50
N ARG A 29 -0.82 0.73 4.55
CA ARG A 29 -1.74 0.68 5.69
C ARG A 29 -1.90 2.04 6.36
N SER A 30 -0.79 2.75 6.54
CA SER A 30 -0.82 4.09 7.14
C SER A 30 -1.61 5.07 6.28
N SER A 31 -1.40 5.05 4.97
CA SER A 31 -2.14 5.94 4.05
C SER A 31 -3.63 5.65 4.06
N ILE A 32 -4.01 4.37 4.08
CA ILE A 32 -5.42 3.98 4.15
C ILE A 32 -6.04 4.44 5.48
N ARG A 33 -5.32 4.27 6.58
CA ARG A 33 -5.79 4.72 7.89
C ARG A 33 -6.02 6.22 7.91
N VAL A 34 -5.07 7.00 7.39
CA VAL A 34 -5.20 8.46 7.33
C VAL A 34 -6.41 8.85 6.49
N ALA A 35 -6.62 8.19 5.34
CA ALA A 35 -7.77 8.45 4.49
C ALA A 35 -9.08 8.13 5.20
N ARG A 36 -9.15 7.02 5.93
CA ARG A 36 -10.35 6.64 6.68
C ARG A 36 -10.65 7.61 7.80
N GLU A 37 -9.64 8.07 8.51
CA GLU A 37 -9.79 9.06 9.57
C GLU A 37 -10.29 10.41 9.01
N ALA A 38 -9.75 10.82 7.87
CA ALA A 38 -10.17 12.04 7.19
C ALA A 38 -11.64 11.94 6.75
N LEU A 39 -12.05 10.79 6.21
CA LEU A 39 -13.43 10.55 5.81
C LEU A 39 -14.38 10.55 6.99
N ALA A 40 -13.97 9.98 8.12
CA ALA A 40 -14.79 9.97 9.34
C ALA A 40 -14.91 11.35 9.95
N GLY A 41 -13.86 12.17 9.84
CA GLY A 41 -13.85 13.52 10.40
C GLY A 41 -14.61 14.55 9.59
N LYS A 42 -15.12 14.20 8.42
CA LYS A 42 -15.87 15.11 7.52
C LYS A 42 -15.13 16.40 7.18
N GLY A 43 -13.79 16.38 7.23
CA GLY A 43 -12.98 17.53 6.86
C GLY A 43 -12.88 17.68 5.35
N GLY A 44 -12.60 18.90 4.88
CA GLY A 44 -12.39 19.17 3.46
C GLY A 44 -11.14 18.54 2.89
N GLU A 45 -10.34 17.90 3.74
CA GLU A 45 -9.10 17.23 3.35
C GLU A 45 -9.29 15.77 2.98
N SER A 46 -10.51 15.23 3.09
CA SER A 46 -10.76 13.82 2.82
C SER A 46 -10.45 13.44 1.37
N ALA A 47 -10.79 14.29 0.40
CA ALA A 47 -10.49 14.05 -1.00
C ALA A 47 -8.98 13.96 -1.26
N ALA A 48 -8.20 14.85 -0.65
CA ALA A 48 -6.75 14.85 -0.78
C ALA A 48 -6.14 13.60 -0.15
N ALA A 49 -6.62 13.22 1.04
CA ALA A 49 -6.14 12.02 1.74
C ALA A 49 -6.46 10.76 0.96
N VAL A 50 -7.64 10.65 0.37
CA VAL A 50 -8.03 9.50 -0.46
C VAL A 50 -7.18 9.44 -1.72
N ARG A 51 -6.93 10.56 -2.38
CA ARG A 51 -6.07 10.60 -3.57
C ARG A 51 -4.66 10.14 -3.24
N GLU A 52 -4.11 10.58 -2.11
CA GLU A 52 -2.78 10.15 -1.67
C GLU A 52 -2.75 8.65 -1.37
N ALA A 53 -3.77 8.12 -0.72
CA ALA A 53 -3.87 6.68 -0.45
C ALA A 53 -3.92 5.88 -1.75
N ILE A 54 -4.70 6.34 -2.74
CA ILE A 54 -4.79 5.69 -4.04
C ILE A 54 -3.42 5.70 -4.73
N ARG A 55 -2.71 6.81 -4.68
CA ARG A 55 -1.36 6.93 -5.25
C ARG A 55 -0.39 5.93 -4.62
N VAL A 56 -0.43 5.82 -3.30
CA VAL A 56 0.43 4.89 -2.55
C VAL A 56 0.10 3.44 -2.91
N ILE A 57 -1.20 3.10 -3.01
CA ILE A 57 -1.64 1.77 -3.40
C ILE A 57 -1.17 1.43 -4.81
N ASP A 58 -1.34 2.34 -5.77
CA ASP A 58 -0.91 2.14 -7.16
C ASP A 58 0.59 1.93 -7.26
N ARG A 59 1.36 2.68 -6.50
CA ARG A 59 2.81 2.51 -6.45
C ARG A 59 3.19 1.12 -5.92
N ALA A 60 2.50 0.64 -4.90
CA ALA A 60 2.74 -0.69 -4.34
C ALA A 60 2.43 -1.80 -5.34
N VAL A 61 1.41 -1.63 -6.18
CA VAL A 61 1.10 -2.56 -7.27
C VAL A 61 2.24 -2.57 -8.30
N THR A 62 2.71 -1.39 -8.70
CA THR A 62 3.83 -1.26 -9.64
C THR A 62 5.09 -1.94 -9.12
N GLN A 63 5.31 -1.87 -7.80
CA GLN A 63 6.46 -2.51 -7.15
C GLN A 63 6.25 -4.01 -6.90
N GLY A 64 5.09 -4.55 -7.25
CA GLY A 64 4.80 -5.97 -7.10
C GLY A 64 4.49 -6.43 -5.68
N VAL A 65 4.24 -5.52 -4.76
CA VAL A 65 3.99 -5.84 -3.34
C VAL A 65 2.53 -6.19 -3.10
N ILE A 66 1.62 -5.54 -3.82
CA ILE A 66 0.18 -5.76 -3.71
C ILE A 66 -0.36 -6.19 -5.07
N HIS A 67 -1.22 -7.23 -5.06
CA HIS A 67 -1.87 -7.67 -6.29
C HIS A 67 -2.89 -6.62 -6.77
N ARG A 68 -3.00 -6.46 -8.09
CA ARG A 68 -3.91 -5.47 -8.71
C ARG A 68 -5.35 -5.62 -8.26
N ASN A 69 -5.81 -6.85 -8.03
CA ASN A 69 -7.19 -7.09 -7.60
C ASN A 69 -7.44 -6.60 -6.17
N THR A 70 -6.48 -6.81 -5.28
CA THR A 70 -6.54 -6.29 -3.91
C THR A 70 -6.53 -4.76 -3.92
N ALA A 71 -5.67 -4.18 -4.75
CA ALA A 71 -5.58 -2.73 -4.90
C ALA A 71 -6.90 -2.14 -5.43
N ALA A 72 -7.48 -2.76 -6.45
CA ALA A 72 -8.74 -2.30 -7.02
C ALA A 72 -9.86 -2.31 -5.97
N ARG A 73 -9.95 -3.36 -5.17
CA ARG A 73 -10.94 -3.46 -4.10
C ARG A 73 -10.77 -2.37 -3.07
N ARG A 74 -9.54 -2.11 -2.62
CA ARG A 74 -9.25 -1.09 -1.61
C ARG A 74 -9.49 0.31 -2.14
N LYS A 75 -9.07 0.59 -3.36
CA LYS A 75 -9.31 1.89 -4.01
C LYS A 75 -10.80 2.15 -4.17
N SER A 76 -11.54 1.15 -4.62
CA SER A 76 -12.99 1.24 -4.79
C SER A 76 -13.70 1.55 -3.47
N ALA A 77 -13.30 0.88 -2.38
CA ALA A 77 -13.88 1.12 -1.07
C ALA A 77 -13.67 2.58 -0.61
N LEU A 78 -12.47 3.11 -0.81
CA LEU A 78 -12.17 4.50 -0.45
C LEU A 78 -12.95 5.49 -1.31
N ALA A 79 -13.01 5.25 -2.62
CA ALA A 79 -13.73 6.12 -3.54
C ALA A 79 -15.22 6.14 -3.24
N ARG A 80 -15.82 5.00 -2.90
CA ARG A 80 -17.23 4.92 -2.52
C ARG A 80 -17.54 5.73 -1.27
N LYS A 81 -16.68 5.65 -0.27
CA LYS A 81 -16.85 6.41 0.97
C LYS A 81 -16.72 7.92 0.72
N LEU A 82 -15.79 8.31 -0.15
CA LEU A 82 -15.62 9.72 -0.51
C LEU A 82 -16.84 10.27 -1.22
N ASN A 83 -17.46 9.49 -2.10
CA ASN A 83 -18.60 9.90 -2.91
C ASN A 83 -19.95 9.58 -2.24
N ALA A 84 -19.96 8.95 -1.08
CA ALA A 84 -21.19 8.63 -0.38
C ALA A 84 -21.92 9.91 0.04
N PRO A 85 -23.26 9.97 -0.09
CA PRO A 85 -24.02 11.11 0.41
C PRO A 85 -23.86 11.22 1.92
N ALA A 86 -23.76 12.44 2.39
CA ALA A 86 -23.57 12.71 3.81
C ALA A 86 -24.81 12.30 4.63
#